data_310b2d586fcead97c986d0427a8a3419
#
_entry.id   310b2d586fcead97c986d0427a8a3419
#
_cell.length_a   1.000
_cell.length_b   1.000
_cell.length_c   1.000
_cell.angle_alpha   90.00
_cell.angle_beta   90.00
_cell.angle_gamma   90.00
#
_symmetry.space_group_name_H-M   'P 1'
#
loop_
_entity.id
_entity.type
_entity.pdbx_description
1 polymer ?
#
loop_
_entity_poly.entity_id
_entity_poly.type
_entity_poly.pdbx_seq_one_letter_code
_entity_poly.pdbx_strand_id
1 'polypeptide(L)'
;MPEPYDVITMGRIGVDLYPLEVGVPLARVETFGKFLGGSPTNVAVAAARLGRRTAVITRTGQDAFGTYLHQELERFGVDARWATAVEEYPTPVTFCEIFPPDDFPLYFYRQPKAPDLEIHAPDLDLDAVRDARIFWMTGTGLSAEPSRSATLAALAARGARTADARPAGAPRTATVFDLDWRPMFWEGGDDSAEAPARYRGALAHATVAVGNIDECRIATGEREPYAAARALLAAGVELAVVK
;
A
#
# COMPACT_ATOMS: atom_id res chain seq x y z
N MET A 1 -3.54 -6.51 -28.07
CA MET A 1 -3.85 -6.32 -26.63
C MET A 1 -3.19 -5.02 -26.19
N PRO A 2 -3.78 -4.22 -25.32
CA PRO A 2 -3.09 -3.05 -24.80
C PRO A 2 -1.79 -3.49 -24.09
N GLU A 3 -0.77 -2.65 -24.16
CA GLU A 3 0.49 -2.94 -23.44
C GLU A 3 0.23 -3.09 -21.94
N PRO A 4 0.90 -4.03 -21.25
CA PRO A 4 0.75 -4.21 -19.82
C PRO A 4 1.25 -2.97 -19.05
N TYR A 5 0.72 -2.74 -17.85
CA TYR A 5 1.23 -1.70 -16.97
C TYR A 5 2.64 -2.01 -16.50
N ASP A 6 3.47 -0.99 -16.37
CA ASP A 6 4.77 -1.13 -15.70
C ASP A 6 4.57 -1.36 -14.19
N VAL A 7 3.63 -0.61 -13.58
CA VAL A 7 3.34 -0.74 -12.14
C VAL A 7 1.82 -0.66 -11.92
N ILE A 8 1.28 -1.64 -11.23
CA ILE A 8 -0.05 -1.54 -10.60
C ILE A 8 0.16 -1.57 -9.10
N THR A 9 -0.36 -0.56 -8.40
CA THR A 9 -0.37 -0.53 -6.93
C THR A 9 -1.76 -0.81 -6.39
N MET A 10 -1.86 -1.39 -5.18
CA MET A 10 -3.12 -1.69 -4.53
C MET A 10 -3.06 -1.33 -3.05
N GLY A 11 -4.07 -0.61 -2.57
CA GLY A 11 -4.25 -0.28 -1.17
C GLY A 11 -4.77 1.13 -0.95
N ARG A 12 -4.33 1.75 0.14
CA ARG A 12 -4.89 3.00 0.64
C ARG A 12 -4.54 4.23 -0.17
N ILE A 13 -5.51 5.14 -0.19
CA ILE A 13 -5.38 6.52 -0.64
C ILE A 13 -6.01 7.44 0.42
N GLY A 14 -5.56 8.66 0.51
CA GLY A 14 -6.13 9.65 1.42
C GLY A 14 -5.58 11.04 1.17
N VAL A 15 -6.08 12.01 1.91
CA VAL A 15 -5.58 13.38 1.90
C VAL A 15 -4.64 13.55 3.08
N ASP A 16 -3.39 13.94 2.80
CA ASP A 16 -2.45 14.33 3.83
C ASP A 16 -2.53 15.85 4.04
N LEU A 17 -2.71 16.27 5.28
CA LEU A 17 -2.73 17.66 5.71
C LEU A 17 -1.46 17.95 6.51
N TYR A 18 -0.49 18.60 5.85
CA TYR A 18 0.74 19.02 6.49
C TYR A 18 0.65 20.45 6.97
N PRO A 19 1.08 20.74 8.21
CA PRO A 19 1.15 22.12 8.72
C PRO A 19 2.11 22.94 7.86
N LEU A 20 1.77 24.20 7.63
CA LEU A 20 2.69 25.15 7.03
C LEU A 20 3.64 25.75 8.09
N GLU A 21 3.32 25.57 9.36
CA GLU A 21 4.14 25.94 10.52
C GLU A 21 4.96 24.76 11.03
N VAL A 22 6.28 24.83 10.91
CA VAL A 22 7.21 23.79 11.38
C VAL A 22 7.52 23.99 12.87
N GLY A 23 7.57 22.89 13.64
CA GLY A 23 7.87 22.92 15.07
C GLY A 23 6.71 23.39 15.94
N VAL A 24 5.50 23.44 15.39
CA VAL A 24 4.27 23.83 16.11
C VAL A 24 3.42 22.59 16.36
N PRO A 25 2.99 22.30 17.61
CA PRO A 25 2.05 21.23 17.91
C PRO A 25 0.74 21.40 17.16
N LEU A 26 0.14 20.29 16.69
CA LEU A 26 -1.07 20.28 15.86
C LEU A 26 -2.22 21.06 16.48
N ALA A 27 -2.34 21.05 17.81
CA ALA A 27 -3.35 21.84 18.54
C ALA A 27 -3.24 23.36 18.38
N ARG A 28 -2.14 23.86 17.84
CA ARG A 28 -1.88 25.29 17.62
C ARG A 28 -1.63 25.66 16.17
N VAL A 29 -1.61 24.67 15.27
CA VAL A 29 -1.46 24.90 13.82
C VAL A 29 -2.75 25.53 13.29
N GLU A 30 -2.61 26.64 12.55
CA GLU A 30 -3.73 27.35 11.96
C GLU A 30 -3.87 27.09 10.46
N THR A 31 -2.77 26.74 9.77
CA THR A 31 -2.77 26.59 8.31
C THR A 31 -2.15 25.28 7.85
N PHE A 32 -2.79 24.65 6.84
CA PHE A 32 -2.39 23.37 6.30
C PHE A 32 -2.28 23.40 4.78
N GLY A 33 -1.25 22.72 4.26
CA GLY A 33 -1.18 22.31 2.87
C GLY A 33 -1.87 20.95 2.69
N LYS A 34 -2.60 20.81 1.57
CA LYS A 34 -3.33 19.59 1.21
C LYS A 34 -2.57 18.82 0.13
N PHE A 35 -2.30 17.54 0.37
CA PHE A 35 -1.52 16.68 -0.52
C PHE A 35 -2.20 15.32 -0.70
N LEU A 36 -1.93 14.69 -1.87
CA LEU A 36 -2.30 13.31 -2.09
C LEU A 36 -1.40 12.42 -1.23
N GLY A 37 -2.01 11.52 -0.46
CA GLY A 37 -1.34 10.59 0.42
C GLY A 37 -1.73 9.12 0.19
N GLY A 38 -1.11 8.25 0.96
CA GLY A 38 -1.26 6.81 0.86
C GLY A 38 -0.02 6.14 0.25
N SER A 39 0.60 5.21 0.99
CA SER A 39 1.86 4.55 0.59
C SER A 39 1.80 3.95 -0.83
N PRO A 40 0.81 3.10 -1.20
CA PRO A 40 0.75 2.56 -2.56
C PRO A 40 0.48 3.64 -3.62
N THR A 41 -0.29 4.66 -3.30
CA THR A 41 -0.58 5.76 -4.21
C THR A 41 0.67 6.61 -4.48
N ASN A 42 1.47 6.87 -3.45
CA ASN A 42 2.75 7.57 -3.60
C ASN A 42 3.71 6.81 -4.52
N VAL A 43 3.73 5.47 -4.45
CA VAL A 43 4.52 4.63 -5.36
C VAL A 43 4.03 4.77 -6.81
N ALA A 44 2.71 4.72 -7.04
CA ALA A 44 2.14 4.91 -8.38
C ALA A 44 2.51 6.28 -8.96
N VAL A 45 2.36 7.35 -8.18
CA VAL A 45 2.74 8.72 -8.56
C VAL A 45 4.23 8.83 -8.87
N ALA A 46 5.08 8.29 -8.00
CA ALA A 46 6.54 8.34 -8.21
C ALA A 46 6.93 7.62 -9.52
N ALA A 47 6.36 6.44 -9.77
CA ALA A 47 6.62 5.70 -11.00
C ALA A 47 6.09 6.43 -12.25
N ALA A 48 4.90 7.04 -12.19
CA ALA A 48 4.34 7.86 -13.27
C ALA A 48 5.26 9.04 -13.61
N ARG A 49 5.76 9.75 -12.59
CA ARG A 49 6.72 10.87 -12.77
C ARG A 49 8.05 10.43 -13.37
N LEU A 50 8.40 9.15 -13.25
CA LEU A 50 9.55 8.54 -13.93
C LEU A 50 9.20 7.99 -15.34
N GLY A 51 8.05 8.37 -15.88
CA GLY A 51 7.61 7.99 -17.22
C GLY A 51 7.11 6.55 -17.34
N ARG A 52 6.72 5.90 -16.23
CA ARG A 52 6.16 4.56 -16.23
C ARG A 52 4.64 4.61 -16.40
N ARG A 53 4.08 3.62 -17.09
CA ARG A 53 2.65 3.41 -17.20
C ARG A 53 2.14 2.79 -15.91
N THR A 54 1.39 3.57 -15.12
CA THR A 54 0.97 3.18 -13.78
C THR A 54 -0.53 3.21 -13.61
N ALA A 55 -1.05 2.37 -12.72
CA ALA A 55 -2.42 2.43 -12.25
C ALA A 55 -2.47 2.15 -10.74
N VAL A 56 -3.55 2.59 -10.10
CA VAL A 56 -3.82 2.31 -8.68
C VAL A 56 -5.19 1.67 -8.50
N ILE A 57 -5.23 0.57 -7.73
CA ILE A 57 -6.45 -0.08 -7.28
C ILE A 57 -6.73 0.41 -5.86
N THR A 58 -7.79 1.22 -5.72
CA THR A 58 -8.14 1.85 -4.44
C THR A 58 -9.62 2.26 -4.41
N ARG A 59 -10.06 2.79 -3.28
CA ARG A 59 -11.38 3.41 -3.12
C ARG A 59 -11.25 4.75 -2.41
N THR A 60 -12.08 5.72 -2.79
CA THR A 60 -12.24 7.02 -2.14
C THR A 60 -13.66 7.17 -1.62
N GLY A 61 -13.91 8.14 -0.76
CA GLY A 61 -15.28 8.58 -0.48
C GLY A 61 -15.86 9.33 -1.67
N GLN A 62 -17.19 9.35 -1.75
CA GLN A 62 -17.93 10.18 -2.71
C GLN A 62 -18.09 11.61 -2.17
N ASP A 63 -16.97 12.29 -1.96
CA ASP A 63 -16.89 13.60 -1.32
C ASP A 63 -15.89 14.54 -2.04
N ALA A 64 -15.74 15.76 -1.52
CA ALA A 64 -14.85 16.75 -2.10
C ALA A 64 -13.36 16.34 -2.04
N PHE A 65 -12.95 15.57 -1.02
CA PHE A 65 -11.60 15.05 -0.93
C PHE A 65 -11.38 13.89 -1.90
N GLY A 66 -12.37 13.01 -2.08
CA GLY A 66 -12.34 11.99 -3.12
C GLY A 66 -12.18 12.61 -4.51
N THR A 67 -12.97 13.63 -4.83
CA THR A 67 -12.85 14.40 -6.08
C THR A 67 -11.44 14.96 -6.25
N TYR A 68 -10.87 15.57 -5.21
CA TYR A 68 -9.50 16.08 -5.23
C TYR A 68 -8.48 14.98 -5.53
N LEU A 69 -8.59 13.82 -4.90
CA LEU A 69 -7.66 12.71 -5.10
C LEU A 69 -7.70 12.19 -6.54
N HIS A 70 -8.88 12.08 -7.14
CA HIS A 70 -9.02 11.69 -8.54
C HIS A 70 -8.35 12.70 -9.49
N GLN A 71 -8.54 14.01 -9.25
CA GLN A 71 -7.88 15.07 -10.02
C GLN A 71 -6.35 15.01 -9.87
N GLU A 72 -5.83 14.73 -8.67
CA GLU A 72 -4.39 14.59 -8.46
C GLU A 72 -3.81 13.35 -9.15
N LEU A 73 -4.50 12.21 -9.11
CA LEU A 73 -4.09 11.02 -9.85
C LEU A 73 -3.96 11.33 -11.35
N GLU A 74 -4.98 11.97 -11.93
CA GLU A 74 -4.97 12.39 -13.34
C GLU A 74 -3.82 13.37 -13.62
N ARG A 75 -3.64 14.40 -12.78
CA ARG A 75 -2.57 15.39 -12.90
C ARG A 75 -1.18 14.77 -12.87
N PHE A 76 -0.99 13.70 -12.10
CA PHE A 76 0.27 12.96 -12.03
C PHE A 76 0.42 11.88 -13.11
N GLY A 77 -0.60 11.67 -13.95
CA GLY A 77 -0.57 10.68 -15.03
C GLY A 77 -0.72 9.23 -14.54
N VAL A 78 -1.33 9.03 -13.37
CA VAL A 78 -1.71 7.70 -12.87
C VAL A 78 -3.07 7.33 -13.42
N ASP A 79 -3.21 6.16 -14.02
CA ASP A 79 -4.50 5.64 -14.49
C ASP A 79 -5.39 5.30 -13.28
N ALA A 80 -6.47 6.05 -13.13
CA ALA A 80 -7.39 5.97 -12.00
C ALA A 80 -8.61 5.10 -12.28
N ARG A 81 -8.62 4.29 -13.37
CA ARG A 81 -9.79 3.46 -13.75
C ARG A 81 -10.28 2.51 -12.66
N TRP A 82 -9.40 2.09 -11.75
CA TRP A 82 -9.70 1.23 -10.62
C TRP A 82 -9.67 1.98 -9.26
N ALA A 83 -9.59 3.30 -9.31
CA ALA A 83 -9.85 4.15 -8.16
C ALA A 83 -11.32 4.57 -8.20
N THR A 84 -12.20 3.89 -7.46
CA THR A 84 -13.64 4.16 -7.50
C THR A 84 -14.13 4.76 -6.18
N ALA A 85 -15.17 5.58 -6.23
CA ALA A 85 -15.76 6.17 -5.04
C ALA A 85 -16.81 5.23 -4.41
N VAL A 86 -16.90 5.23 -3.09
CA VAL A 86 -17.96 4.59 -2.29
C VAL A 86 -18.73 5.64 -1.52
N GLU A 87 -20.03 5.45 -1.35
CA GLU A 87 -20.92 6.42 -0.70
C GLU A 87 -20.86 6.33 0.82
N GLU A 88 -20.65 5.12 1.36
CA GLU A 88 -20.82 4.82 2.78
C GLU A 88 -19.73 5.40 3.68
N TYR A 89 -18.53 5.66 3.13
CA TYR A 89 -17.38 6.05 3.94
C TYR A 89 -16.70 7.29 3.41
N PRO A 90 -16.31 8.23 4.29
CA PRO A 90 -15.61 9.44 3.89
C PRO A 90 -14.18 9.15 3.44
N THR A 91 -13.66 9.99 2.55
CA THR A 91 -12.26 9.96 2.17
C THR A 91 -11.37 10.18 3.40
N PRO A 92 -10.37 9.31 3.66
CA PRO A 92 -9.52 9.44 4.83
C PRO A 92 -8.65 10.68 4.78
N VAL A 93 -8.41 11.26 5.96
CA VAL A 93 -7.51 12.39 6.15
C VAL A 93 -6.43 12.00 7.16
N THR A 94 -5.19 12.37 6.87
CA THR A 94 -4.07 12.20 7.79
C THR A 94 -3.47 13.57 8.10
N PHE A 95 -3.38 13.90 9.38
CA PHE A 95 -2.61 15.07 9.82
C PHE A 95 -1.20 14.64 10.22
N CYS A 96 -0.24 15.53 9.99
CA CYS A 96 1.14 15.35 10.39
C CYS A 96 1.57 16.49 11.30
N GLU A 97 2.38 16.22 12.30
CA GLU A 97 3.20 17.23 12.96
C GLU A 97 4.61 17.19 12.37
N ILE A 98 5.29 18.32 12.33
CA ILE A 98 6.63 18.41 11.75
C ILE A 98 7.59 18.99 12.79
N PHE A 99 8.33 18.10 13.46
CA PHE A 99 9.37 18.43 14.43
C PHE A 99 10.72 17.92 13.91
N PRO A 100 11.44 18.72 13.11
CA PRO A 100 12.77 18.34 12.64
C PRO A 100 13.74 18.07 13.81
N PRO A 101 14.72 17.15 13.65
CA PRO A 101 15.10 16.56 12.36
C PRO A 101 14.34 15.28 11.98
N ASP A 102 13.71 14.56 12.91
CA ASP A 102 13.26 13.18 12.70
C ASP A 102 11.94 12.78 13.44
N ASP A 103 11.22 13.75 14.00
CA ASP A 103 9.96 13.51 14.67
C ASP A 103 8.77 14.04 13.82
N PHE A 104 7.97 13.12 13.28
CA PHE A 104 6.86 13.40 12.36
C PHE A 104 5.62 12.59 12.74
N PRO A 105 4.95 12.87 13.88
CA PRO A 105 3.75 12.17 14.31
C PRO A 105 2.63 12.24 13.27
N LEU A 106 1.95 11.11 13.04
CA LEU A 106 0.84 11.00 12.09
C LEU A 106 -0.46 10.66 12.83
N TYR A 107 -1.52 11.37 12.50
CA TYR A 107 -2.86 11.21 13.05
C TYR A 107 -3.82 10.82 11.94
N PHE A 108 -4.29 9.57 11.95
CA PHE A 108 -5.13 9.00 10.90
C PHE A 108 -6.61 9.12 11.24
N TYR A 109 -7.37 9.81 10.42
CA TYR A 109 -8.83 9.89 10.50
C TYR A 109 -9.44 8.96 9.46
N ARG A 110 -9.69 7.71 9.85
CA ARG A 110 -10.14 6.59 8.99
C ARG A 110 -11.36 5.85 9.55
N GLN A 111 -12.10 6.48 10.50
CA GLN A 111 -13.28 5.89 11.12
C GLN A 111 -14.57 6.42 10.47
N PRO A 112 -15.67 5.62 10.42
CA PRO A 112 -15.82 4.28 11.01
C PRO A 112 -15.05 3.19 10.22
N LYS A 113 -14.76 3.40 8.92
CA LYS A 113 -13.96 2.55 8.05
C LYS A 113 -13.42 3.38 6.89
N ALA A 114 -12.25 3.07 6.40
CA ALA A 114 -11.72 3.73 5.22
C ALA A 114 -12.23 3.07 3.93
N PRO A 115 -12.57 3.86 2.90
CA PRO A 115 -13.05 3.37 1.62
C PRO A 115 -12.15 2.32 0.96
N ASP A 116 -10.82 2.45 1.08
CA ASP A 116 -9.86 1.49 0.51
C ASP A 116 -9.98 0.07 1.11
N LEU A 117 -10.65 -0.08 2.23
CA LEU A 117 -11.01 -1.38 2.79
C LEU A 117 -12.26 -2.00 2.15
N GLU A 118 -12.96 -1.28 1.26
CA GLU A 118 -14.09 -1.75 0.44
C GLU A 118 -13.64 -2.21 -0.97
N ILE A 119 -12.40 -2.59 -1.15
CA ILE A 119 -11.96 -3.26 -2.37
C ILE A 119 -12.45 -4.71 -2.32
N HIS A 120 -13.31 -5.11 -3.26
CA HIS A 120 -13.85 -6.46 -3.35
C HIS A 120 -13.11 -7.27 -4.42
N ALA A 121 -12.91 -8.57 -4.18
CA ALA A 121 -12.21 -9.44 -5.13
C ALA A 121 -12.89 -9.51 -6.52
N PRO A 122 -14.24 -9.54 -6.64
CA PRO A 122 -14.90 -9.53 -7.95
C PRO A 122 -14.68 -8.26 -8.79
N ASP A 123 -14.28 -7.14 -8.16
CA ASP A 123 -14.04 -5.86 -8.83
C ASP A 123 -12.63 -5.77 -9.44
N LEU A 124 -11.78 -6.77 -9.19
CA LEU A 124 -10.40 -6.76 -9.65
C LEU A 124 -10.28 -7.23 -11.10
N ASP A 125 -9.57 -6.46 -11.91
CA ASP A 125 -9.05 -6.93 -13.19
C ASP A 125 -7.80 -7.81 -12.93
N LEU A 126 -8.04 -9.09 -12.61
CA LEU A 126 -6.97 -10.02 -12.27
C LEU A 126 -6.02 -10.30 -13.45
N ASP A 127 -6.47 -10.12 -14.69
CA ASP A 127 -5.62 -10.26 -15.86
C ASP A 127 -4.64 -9.10 -15.93
N ALA A 128 -5.09 -7.87 -15.73
CA ALA A 128 -4.20 -6.71 -15.65
C ALA A 128 -3.20 -6.82 -14.49
N VAL A 129 -3.67 -7.27 -13.31
CA VAL A 129 -2.81 -7.53 -12.13
C VAL A 129 -1.73 -8.56 -12.46
N ARG A 130 -2.12 -9.69 -13.09
CA ARG A 130 -1.20 -10.76 -13.46
C ARG A 130 -0.14 -10.28 -14.45
N ASP A 131 -0.54 -9.50 -15.44
CA ASP A 131 0.30 -9.11 -16.57
C ASP A 131 1.19 -7.89 -16.28
N ALA A 132 0.90 -7.12 -15.21
CA ALA A 132 1.72 -5.99 -14.78
C ALA A 132 3.18 -6.42 -14.52
N ARG A 133 4.15 -5.60 -14.93
CA ARG A 133 5.56 -5.86 -14.64
C ARG A 133 5.83 -5.86 -13.14
N ILE A 134 5.25 -4.89 -12.42
CA ILE A 134 5.32 -4.79 -10.97
C ILE A 134 3.89 -4.69 -10.42
N PHE A 135 3.55 -5.56 -9.50
CA PHE A 135 2.39 -5.42 -8.64
C PHE A 135 2.86 -5.08 -7.22
N TRP A 136 2.43 -3.93 -6.71
CA TRP A 136 2.82 -3.41 -5.39
C TRP A 136 1.60 -3.40 -4.47
N MET A 137 1.65 -4.13 -3.38
CA MET A 137 0.60 -4.11 -2.35
C MET A 137 1.18 -3.78 -0.98
N THR A 138 0.32 -3.33 -0.07
CA THR A 138 0.72 -2.95 1.28
C THR A 138 0.04 -3.81 2.34
N GLY A 139 0.71 -4.00 3.48
CA GLY A 139 0.20 -4.77 4.61
C GLY A 139 -1.12 -4.24 5.16
N THR A 140 -1.38 -2.94 5.04
CA THR A 140 -2.63 -2.32 5.49
C THR A 140 -3.86 -2.88 4.76
N GLY A 141 -3.74 -3.35 3.52
CA GLY A 141 -4.80 -4.01 2.77
C GLY A 141 -5.25 -5.35 3.37
N LEU A 142 -4.41 -5.96 4.21
CA LEU A 142 -4.70 -7.24 4.89
C LEU A 142 -5.45 -7.07 6.22
N SER A 143 -5.65 -5.83 6.69
CA SER A 143 -6.17 -5.56 8.04
C SER A 143 -7.65 -5.90 8.21
N ALA A 144 -8.47 -5.73 7.17
CA ALA A 144 -9.92 -5.94 7.25
C ALA A 144 -10.51 -6.49 5.95
N GLU A 145 -11.68 -7.13 6.06
CA GLU A 145 -12.50 -7.51 4.92
C GLU A 145 -13.31 -6.30 4.39
N PRO A 146 -13.65 -6.29 3.08
CA PRO A 146 -13.33 -7.26 2.02
C PRO A 146 -11.94 -7.10 1.39
N SER A 147 -11.21 -6.01 1.70
CA SER A 147 -9.89 -5.70 1.12
C SER A 147 -8.87 -6.83 1.32
N ARG A 148 -8.92 -7.53 2.47
CA ARG A 148 -8.06 -8.69 2.74
C ARG A 148 -8.25 -9.77 1.68
N SER A 149 -9.49 -10.21 1.47
CA SER A 149 -9.82 -11.24 0.47
C SER A 149 -9.45 -10.79 -0.94
N ALA A 150 -9.67 -9.51 -1.28
CA ALA A 150 -9.27 -8.94 -2.57
C ALA A 150 -7.76 -8.93 -2.76
N THR A 151 -7.00 -8.54 -1.72
CA THR A 151 -5.53 -8.54 -1.75
C THR A 151 -4.98 -9.94 -1.95
N LEU A 152 -5.53 -10.93 -1.24
CA LEU A 152 -5.13 -12.33 -1.40
C LEU A 152 -5.48 -12.87 -2.80
N ALA A 153 -6.63 -12.50 -3.37
CA ALA A 153 -7.00 -12.86 -4.73
C ALA A 153 -6.03 -12.27 -5.77
N ALA A 154 -5.66 -11.00 -5.61
CA ALA A 154 -4.66 -10.35 -6.45
C ALA A 154 -3.29 -11.03 -6.36
N LEU A 155 -2.85 -11.37 -5.16
CA LEU A 155 -1.62 -12.12 -4.93
C LEU A 155 -1.66 -13.52 -5.55
N ALA A 156 -2.77 -14.24 -5.41
CA ALA A 156 -2.96 -15.55 -6.02
C ALA A 156 -2.91 -15.49 -7.55
N ALA A 157 -3.49 -14.45 -8.16
CA ALA A 157 -3.45 -14.23 -9.61
C ALA A 157 -2.01 -14.01 -10.14
N ARG A 158 -1.10 -13.49 -9.32
CA ARG A 158 0.33 -13.39 -9.64
C ARG A 158 1.04 -14.75 -9.65
N GLY A 159 0.40 -15.76 -9.10
CA GLY A 159 0.90 -17.12 -8.99
C GLY A 159 1.75 -17.33 -7.74
N ALA A 160 1.54 -18.51 -7.08
CA ALA A 160 2.51 -19.01 -6.12
C ALA A 160 3.80 -19.31 -6.90
N ARG A 161 4.89 -18.67 -6.53
CA ARG A 161 6.15 -18.82 -7.28
C ARG A 161 6.83 -20.13 -6.92
N THR A 162 6.79 -21.07 -7.84
CA THR A 162 7.84 -22.07 -7.92
C THR A 162 8.89 -21.50 -8.88
N ALA A 163 10.15 -21.47 -8.46
CA ALA A 163 11.28 -20.94 -9.26
C ALA A 163 11.38 -21.59 -10.66
N ASP A 164 10.75 -22.73 -10.86
CA ASP A 164 10.80 -23.56 -12.06
C ASP A 164 9.71 -23.28 -13.09
N ALA A 165 8.71 -22.42 -12.79
CA ALA A 165 7.50 -22.28 -13.64
C ALA A 165 7.60 -21.18 -14.72
N ARG A 166 8.78 -20.56 -14.93
CA ARG A 166 8.89 -19.44 -15.84
C ARG A 166 9.44 -19.85 -17.21
N PRO A 167 8.72 -19.55 -18.32
CA PRO A 167 9.27 -19.77 -19.65
C PRO A 167 10.60 -19.01 -19.83
N ALA A 168 11.58 -19.63 -20.45
CA ALA A 168 12.84 -18.96 -20.80
C ALA A 168 12.54 -17.74 -21.69
N GLY A 169 13.06 -16.57 -21.31
CA GLY A 169 12.86 -15.32 -22.05
C GLY A 169 11.61 -14.50 -21.66
N ALA A 170 10.75 -14.97 -20.75
CA ALA A 170 9.64 -14.17 -20.25
C ALA A 170 10.14 -12.92 -19.49
N PRO A 171 9.49 -11.75 -19.65
CA PRO A 171 9.87 -10.53 -18.92
C PRO A 171 9.83 -10.78 -17.41
N ARG A 172 10.81 -10.23 -16.69
CA ARG A 172 10.81 -10.32 -15.23
C ARG A 172 9.65 -9.50 -14.65
N THR A 173 8.79 -10.15 -13.88
CA THR A 173 7.72 -9.51 -13.14
C THR A 173 8.04 -9.55 -11.65
N ALA A 174 7.67 -8.53 -10.91
CA ALA A 174 7.85 -8.49 -9.46
C ALA A 174 6.50 -8.33 -8.75
N THR A 175 6.36 -9.03 -7.64
CA THR A 175 5.28 -8.82 -6.68
C THR A 175 5.91 -8.26 -5.41
N VAL A 176 5.66 -6.98 -5.15
CA VAL A 176 6.26 -6.26 -4.03
C VAL A 176 5.25 -6.20 -2.88
N PHE A 177 5.66 -6.70 -1.75
CA PHE A 177 4.96 -6.55 -0.50
C PHE A 177 5.65 -5.48 0.35
N ASP A 178 5.07 -4.28 0.38
CA ASP A 178 5.41 -3.24 1.34
C ASP A 178 4.73 -3.58 2.66
N LEU A 179 5.51 -3.87 3.68
CA LEU A 179 5.00 -4.35 4.96
C LEU A 179 4.10 -3.33 5.64
N ASP A 180 4.40 -2.03 5.51
CA ASP A 180 3.54 -0.89 5.89
C ASP A 180 2.70 -1.16 7.15
N TRP A 181 3.38 -1.55 8.26
CA TRP A 181 2.72 -1.83 9.52
C TRP A 181 2.12 -0.56 10.12
N ARG A 182 0.82 -0.62 10.43
CA ARG A 182 0.09 0.45 11.11
C ARG A 182 -0.80 -0.19 12.17
N PRO A 183 -0.31 -0.29 13.43
CA PRO A 183 -1.02 -1.02 14.48
C PRO A 183 -2.46 -0.54 14.68
N MET A 184 -2.71 0.78 14.53
CA MET A 184 -4.04 1.36 14.69
C MET A 184 -5.08 0.87 13.66
N PHE A 185 -4.68 0.14 12.62
CA PHE A 185 -5.60 -0.43 11.63
C PHE A 185 -5.92 -1.91 11.90
N TRP A 186 -5.32 -2.50 12.93
CA TRP A 186 -5.48 -3.90 13.27
C TRP A 186 -6.20 -4.07 14.60
N GLU A 187 -7.04 -5.08 14.69
CA GLU A 187 -7.60 -5.49 15.99
C GLU A 187 -6.46 -5.94 16.93
N GLY A 188 -6.46 -5.43 18.15
CA GLY A 188 -5.38 -5.64 19.11
C GLY A 188 -4.17 -4.73 18.94
N GLY A 189 -4.14 -3.84 17.95
CA GLY A 189 -3.04 -2.89 17.76
C GLY A 189 -1.68 -3.58 17.58
N ASP A 190 -0.66 -3.15 18.34
CA ASP A 190 0.68 -3.75 18.32
C ASP A 190 0.72 -5.22 18.73
N ASP A 191 -0.27 -5.68 19.49
CA ASP A 191 -0.43 -7.06 19.98
C ASP A 191 -1.40 -7.88 19.11
N SER A 192 -1.66 -7.45 17.87
CA SER A 192 -2.54 -8.18 16.96
C SER A 192 -2.13 -9.63 16.79
N ALA A 193 -3.00 -10.56 17.20
CA ALA A 193 -2.77 -11.99 17.08
C ALA A 193 -2.82 -12.47 15.61
N GLU A 194 -3.54 -11.76 14.74
CA GLU A 194 -3.74 -12.15 13.35
C GLU A 194 -2.65 -11.66 12.40
N ALA A 195 -2.11 -10.47 12.64
CA ALA A 195 -1.21 -9.80 11.69
C ALA A 195 -0.01 -10.67 11.28
N PRO A 196 0.73 -11.35 12.19
CA PRO A 196 1.87 -12.16 11.79
C PRO A 196 1.51 -13.30 10.84
N ALA A 197 0.33 -13.94 11.03
CA ALA A 197 -0.13 -15.02 10.17
C ALA A 197 -0.56 -14.48 8.79
N ARG A 198 -1.22 -13.32 8.74
CA ARG A 198 -1.64 -12.66 7.49
C ARG A 198 -0.43 -12.22 6.66
N TYR A 199 0.59 -11.64 7.32
CA TYR A 199 1.83 -11.24 6.66
C TYR A 199 2.57 -12.43 6.07
N ARG A 200 2.73 -13.53 6.82
CA ARG A 200 3.35 -14.77 6.31
C ARG A 200 2.60 -15.35 5.13
N GLY A 201 1.27 -15.33 5.15
CA GLY A 201 0.46 -15.77 4.01
C GLY A 201 0.69 -14.94 2.76
N ALA A 202 0.82 -13.62 2.88
CA ALA A 202 1.11 -12.73 1.75
C ALA A 202 2.55 -12.88 1.24
N LEU A 203 3.54 -13.08 2.13
CA LEU A 203 4.94 -13.30 1.76
C LEU A 203 5.13 -14.49 0.81
N ALA A 204 4.32 -15.53 0.93
CA ALA A 204 4.40 -16.71 0.05
C ALA A 204 4.18 -16.38 -1.44
N HIS A 205 3.57 -15.23 -1.74
CA HIS A 205 3.32 -14.75 -3.10
C HIS A 205 4.23 -13.59 -3.53
N ALA A 206 4.98 -13.01 -2.58
CA ALA A 206 5.84 -11.88 -2.86
C ALA A 206 7.21 -12.31 -3.42
N THR A 207 7.76 -11.48 -4.30
CA THR A 207 9.15 -11.63 -4.78
C THR A 207 10.08 -10.65 -4.11
N VAL A 208 9.51 -9.54 -3.63
CA VAL A 208 10.19 -8.49 -2.90
C VAL A 208 9.40 -8.18 -1.66
N ALA A 209 10.06 -8.11 -0.51
CA ALA A 209 9.49 -7.55 0.71
C ALA A 209 10.29 -6.31 1.12
N VAL A 210 9.59 -5.24 1.48
CA VAL A 210 10.20 -3.99 1.94
C VAL A 210 9.52 -3.51 3.21
N GLY A 211 10.32 -3.10 4.20
CA GLY A 211 9.81 -2.54 5.45
C GLY A 211 10.93 -2.02 6.34
N ASN A 212 10.55 -1.24 7.35
CA ASN A 212 11.46 -0.91 8.44
C ASN A 212 11.56 -2.10 9.41
N ILE A 213 12.45 -2.00 10.41
CA ILE A 213 12.69 -3.13 11.32
C ILE A 213 11.45 -3.52 12.14
N ASP A 214 10.59 -2.56 12.53
CA ASP A 214 9.36 -2.85 13.27
C ASP A 214 8.33 -3.57 12.39
N GLU A 215 8.22 -3.17 11.14
CA GLU A 215 7.39 -3.83 10.12
C GLU A 215 7.89 -5.26 9.85
N CYS A 216 9.20 -5.43 9.71
CA CYS A 216 9.82 -6.75 9.55
C CYS A 216 9.58 -7.65 10.75
N ARG A 217 9.58 -7.11 11.97
CA ARG A 217 9.28 -7.87 13.20
C ARG A 217 7.88 -8.50 13.16
N ILE A 218 6.88 -7.78 12.64
CA ILE A 218 5.53 -8.35 12.51
C ILE A 218 5.52 -9.54 11.54
N ALA A 219 6.24 -9.42 10.43
CA ALA A 219 6.29 -10.45 9.40
C ALA A 219 7.11 -11.69 9.80
N THR A 220 8.20 -11.49 10.57
CA THR A 220 9.24 -12.52 10.82
C THR A 220 9.42 -12.90 12.29
N GLY A 221 9.09 -12.01 13.23
CA GLY A 221 9.44 -12.10 14.64
C GLY A 221 10.83 -11.57 14.99
N GLU A 222 11.66 -11.27 13.99
CA GLU A 222 13.06 -10.85 14.18
C GLU A 222 13.16 -9.34 14.45
N ARG A 223 14.12 -8.97 15.31
CA ARG A 223 14.38 -7.57 15.71
C ARG A 223 15.72 -7.04 15.21
N GLU A 224 16.57 -7.90 14.70
CA GLU A 224 17.88 -7.54 14.17
C GLU A 224 17.78 -7.51 12.63
N PRO A 225 18.25 -6.43 11.95
CA PRO A 225 18.01 -6.22 10.51
C PRO A 225 18.49 -7.38 9.62
N TYR A 226 19.67 -7.96 9.87
CA TYR A 226 20.17 -9.07 9.07
C TYR A 226 19.41 -10.38 9.35
N ALA A 227 18.96 -10.60 10.59
CA ALA A 227 18.10 -11.74 10.91
C ALA A 227 16.74 -11.62 10.24
N ALA A 228 16.12 -10.43 10.28
CA ALA A 228 14.88 -10.12 9.59
C ALA A 228 15.00 -10.33 8.08
N ALA A 229 16.06 -9.82 7.46
CA ALA A 229 16.31 -10.02 6.03
C ALA A 229 16.44 -11.51 5.67
N ARG A 230 17.20 -12.27 6.44
CA ARG A 230 17.33 -13.73 6.24
C ARG A 230 16.01 -14.47 6.42
N ALA A 231 15.19 -14.07 7.40
CA ALA A 231 13.88 -14.67 7.62
C ALA A 231 12.91 -14.37 6.47
N LEU A 232 12.92 -13.14 5.92
CA LEU A 232 12.15 -12.77 4.72
C LEU A 232 12.59 -13.60 3.50
N LEU A 233 13.90 -13.74 3.27
CA LEU A 233 14.44 -14.57 2.19
C LEU A 233 14.04 -16.05 2.38
N ALA A 234 14.10 -16.57 3.61
CA ALA A 234 13.67 -17.92 3.93
C ALA A 234 12.16 -18.13 3.72
N ALA A 235 11.34 -17.08 3.83
CA ALA A 235 9.91 -17.10 3.50
C ALA A 235 9.64 -17.14 1.98
N GLY A 236 10.67 -17.05 1.13
CA GLY A 236 10.59 -17.25 -0.31
C GLY A 236 10.71 -15.99 -1.15
N VAL A 237 10.91 -14.79 -0.57
CA VAL A 237 11.17 -13.59 -1.37
C VAL A 237 12.58 -13.65 -1.99
N GLU A 238 12.74 -13.04 -3.15
CA GLU A 238 14.04 -12.97 -3.85
C GLU A 238 14.88 -11.77 -3.39
N LEU A 239 14.22 -10.74 -2.90
CA LEU A 239 14.84 -9.50 -2.41
C LEU A 239 14.14 -9.04 -1.13
N ALA A 240 14.89 -8.91 -0.06
CA ALA A 240 14.45 -8.30 1.19
C ALA A 240 15.12 -6.92 1.35
N VAL A 241 14.31 -5.89 1.58
CA VAL A 241 14.76 -4.51 1.83
C VAL A 241 14.34 -4.12 3.25
N VAL A 242 15.31 -4.04 4.15
CA VAL A 242 15.10 -3.60 5.54
C VAL A 242 15.64 -2.17 5.67
N LYS A 243 14.73 -1.24 6.03
CA LYS A 243 15.03 0.21 6.17
C LYS A 243 15.39 0.57 7.61
#